data_f9e665841cbb47fbc97f353320b3b8f6
#
_entry.id   f9e665841cbb47fbc97f353320b3b8f6
#
_cell.length_a   1.000
_cell.length_b   1.000
_cell.length_c   1.000
_cell.angle_alpha   90.00
_cell.angle_beta   90.00
_cell.angle_gamma   90.00
#
_symmetry.space_group_name_H-M   'P 1'
#
loop_
_entity.id
_entity.type
_entity.pdbx_description
1 polymer ?
#
loop_
_entity_poly.entity_id
_entity_poly.type
_entity_poly.pdbx_seq_one_letter_code
_entity_poly.pdbx_strand_id
1 'polypeptide(L)'
;LGYRGRPELTASRFVDNPVERAPHRTLYRTGDQVTWRHDGQLVFAQRLDDQVKLRGYRIELGEIETVLASHPSVRQAAVVVTEPRPGDQRLVAYVTTSAAVDASTLSAHLRRSVPSYMVPQNFIALDALPLTPNGKTDRKALRARPLEEVTPVASSAVKAPRTRVEEQLLRVCA
;
A
#
# COMPACT_ATOMS: atom_id res chain seq x y z
N LEU A 1 23.42 17.99 6.23
CA LEU A 1 22.03 17.55 6.29
C LEU A 1 21.91 16.21 5.55
N GLY A 2 21.22 15.23 6.14
CA GLY A 2 21.03 13.91 5.54
C GLY A 2 20.50 12.88 6.54
N TYR A 3 20.32 11.66 6.07
CA TYR A 3 19.88 10.53 6.89
C TYR A 3 21.07 9.91 7.63
N ARG A 4 20.97 9.79 8.95
CA ARG A 4 22.04 9.22 9.77
C ARG A 4 22.34 7.77 9.37
N GLY A 5 23.62 7.49 9.07
CA GLY A 5 24.06 6.14 8.71
C GLY A 5 23.58 5.64 7.34
N ARG A 6 22.99 6.53 6.48
CA ARG A 6 22.45 6.17 5.17
C ARG A 6 22.95 7.12 4.06
N PRO A 7 24.23 7.06 3.68
CA PRO A 7 24.82 7.99 2.70
C PRO A 7 24.20 7.88 1.32
N GLU A 8 23.91 6.67 0.84
CA GLU A 8 23.30 6.45 -0.48
C GLU A 8 21.87 7.02 -0.55
N LEU A 9 21.05 6.79 0.48
CA LEU A 9 19.72 7.35 0.58
C LEU A 9 19.80 8.89 0.67
N THR A 10 20.77 9.43 1.38
CA THR A 10 21.01 10.87 1.46
C THR A 10 21.33 11.43 0.07
N ALA A 11 22.26 10.84 -0.66
CA ALA A 11 22.64 11.28 -2.00
C ALA A 11 21.49 11.21 -3.00
N SER A 12 20.62 10.20 -2.87
CA SER A 12 19.45 10.07 -3.76
C SER A 12 18.34 11.10 -3.50
N ARG A 13 18.23 11.59 -2.25
CA ARG A 13 17.17 12.53 -1.84
C ARG A 13 17.62 13.97 -1.74
N PHE A 14 18.88 14.22 -1.40
CA PHE A 14 19.47 15.54 -1.28
C PHE A 14 20.42 15.76 -2.47
N VAL A 15 19.99 16.55 -3.44
CA VAL A 15 20.70 16.79 -4.70
C VAL A 15 21.20 18.23 -4.76
N ASP A 16 22.23 18.46 -5.56
CA ASP A 16 22.71 19.82 -5.79
C ASP A 16 21.64 20.67 -6.48
N ASN A 17 21.55 21.92 -6.05
CA ASN A 17 20.63 22.87 -6.66
C ASN A 17 21.19 23.35 -8.00
N PRO A 18 20.51 23.07 -9.13
CA PRO A 18 20.99 23.49 -10.44
C PRO A 18 20.78 25.00 -10.71
N VAL A 19 20.06 25.70 -9.83
CA VAL A 19 19.77 27.12 -10.02
C VAL A 19 20.92 27.94 -9.50
N GLU A 20 21.64 28.60 -10.39
CA GLU A 20 22.71 29.56 -10.04
C GLU A 20 22.11 30.68 -9.17
N ARG A 21 22.87 31.12 -8.15
CA ARG A 21 22.51 32.19 -7.23
C ARG A 21 21.34 31.87 -6.30
N ALA A 22 20.88 30.62 -6.20
CA ALA A 22 19.88 30.23 -5.20
C ALA A 22 20.47 30.32 -3.77
N PRO A 23 19.67 30.68 -2.76
CA PRO A 23 20.12 30.80 -1.38
C PRO A 23 20.60 29.47 -0.76
N HIS A 24 20.20 28.34 -1.34
CA HIS A 24 20.54 27.01 -0.85
C HIS A 24 21.24 26.19 -1.93
N ARG A 25 22.37 25.56 -1.55
CA ARG A 25 23.14 24.68 -2.45
C ARG A 25 22.50 23.33 -2.68
N THR A 26 21.66 22.86 -1.74
CA THR A 26 21.09 21.52 -1.76
C THR A 26 19.58 21.60 -1.77
N LEU A 27 18.95 20.79 -2.61
CA LEU A 27 17.51 20.60 -2.70
C LEU A 27 17.14 19.20 -2.20
N TYR A 28 15.96 19.12 -1.58
CA TYR A 28 15.38 17.84 -1.19
C TYR A 28 14.35 17.40 -2.25
N ARG A 29 14.54 16.19 -2.80
CA ARG A 29 13.59 15.56 -3.72
C ARG A 29 12.42 14.98 -2.92
N THR A 30 11.28 15.68 -2.96
CA THR A 30 10.08 15.28 -2.21
C THR A 30 9.46 13.97 -2.72
N GLY A 31 9.65 13.64 -3.99
CA GLY A 31 8.98 12.54 -4.67
C GLY A 31 7.60 12.93 -5.20
N ASP A 32 7.24 14.21 -5.12
CA ASP A 32 6.00 14.71 -5.72
C ASP A 32 6.26 15.13 -7.16
N GLN A 33 5.38 14.72 -8.07
CA GLN A 33 5.29 15.25 -9.42
C GLN A 33 4.31 16.41 -9.43
N VAL A 34 4.76 17.53 -9.96
CA VAL A 34 3.95 18.76 -10.06
C VAL A 34 4.00 19.31 -11.48
N THR A 35 3.00 20.07 -11.87
CA THR A 35 2.95 20.81 -13.13
C THR A 35 2.80 22.30 -12.86
N TRP A 36 3.44 23.13 -13.67
CA TRP A 36 3.22 24.56 -13.65
C TRP A 36 1.90 24.92 -14.33
N ARG A 37 1.13 25.79 -13.72
CA ARG A 37 0.02 26.48 -14.36
C ARG A 37 0.50 27.78 -15.03
N HIS A 38 -0.31 28.30 -15.95
CA HIS A 38 -0.03 29.57 -16.62
C HIS A 38 0.03 30.77 -15.65
N ASP A 39 -0.62 30.67 -14.49
CA ASP A 39 -0.60 31.68 -13.42
C ASP A 39 0.64 31.60 -12.50
N GLY A 40 1.60 30.71 -12.83
CA GLY A 40 2.82 30.51 -12.04
C GLY A 40 2.63 29.68 -10.77
N GLN A 41 1.50 29.03 -10.58
CA GLN A 41 1.27 28.12 -9.46
C GLN A 41 1.65 26.69 -9.81
N LEU A 42 2.15 25.96 -8.82
CA LEU A 42 2.38 24.52 -8.90
C LEU A 42 1.12 23.76 -8.57
N VAL A 43 0.73 22.84 -9.45
CA VAL A 43 -0.35 21.90 -9.21
C VAL A 43 0.23 20.52 -8.97
N PHE A 44 -0.16 19.91 -7.87
CA PHE A 44 0.20 18.53 -7.57
C PHE A 44 -0.47 17.58 -8.58
N ALA A 45 0.31 16.73 -9.22
CA ALA A 45 -0.18 15.72 -10.16
C ALA A 45 -0.26 14.34 -9.49
N GLN A 46 0.86 13.85 -8.99
CA GLN A 46 0.95 12.54 -8.33
C GLN A 46 2.24 12.41 -7.54
N ARG A 47 2.35 11.32 -6.78
CA ARG A 47 3.63 10.89 -6.21
C ARG A 47 4.37 9.98 -7.18
N LEU A 48 5.70 10.14 -7.22
CA LEU A 48 6.61 9.27 -7.98
C LEU A 48 6.97 7.98 -7.24
N ASP A 49 6.76 7.98 -5.92
CA ASP A 49 6.92 6.83 -5.06
C ASP A 49 5.55 6.21 -4.69
N ASP A 50 5.58 5.00 -4.16
CA ASP A 50 4.36 4.25 -3.78
C ASP A 50 3.78 4.69 -2.43
N GLN A 51 4.14 5.87 -1.93
CA GLN A 51 3.57 6.41 -0.69
C GLN A 51 2.14 6.86 -0.88
N VAL A 52 1.30 6.54 0.07
CA VAL A 52 -0.11 6.94 0.10
C VAL A 52 -0.46 7.62 1.40
N LYS A 53 -1.44 8.52 1.36
CA LYS A 53 -2.07 9.07 2.56
C LYS A 53 -3.38 8.33 2.80
N LEU A 54 -3.49 7.63 3.91
CA LEU A 54 -4.68 6.88 4.28
C LEU A 54 -5.07 7.24 5.72
N ARG A 55 -6.25 7.79 5.90
CA ARG A 55 -6.80 8.17 7.23
C ARG A 55 -5.81 9.02 8.06
N GLY A 56 -5.08 9.95 7.42
CA GLY A 56 -4.10 10.82 8.06
C GLY A 56 -2.70 10.21 8.26
N TYR A 57 -2.53 8.92 8.02
CA TYR A 57 -1.23 8.25 8.06
C TYR A 57 -0.55 8.29 6.70
N ARG A 58 0.77 8.47 6.71
CA ARG A 58 1.63 8.32 5.54
C ARG A 58 2.15 6.89 5.51
N ILE A 59 1.75 6.11 4.50
CA ILE A 59 2.02 4.68 4.40
C ILE A 59 2.90 4.41 3.20
N GLU A 60 3.99 3.67 3.42
CA GLU A 60 4.86 3.11 2.40
C GLU A 60 4.33 1.73 2.00
N LEU A 61 3.69 1.65 0.83
CA LEU A 61 3.14 0.36 0.36
C LEU A 61 4.23 -0.70 0.18
N GLY A 62 5.43 -0.29 -0.26
CA GLY A 62 6.58 -1.18 -0.42
C GLY A 62 7.07 -1.81 0.89
N GLU A 63 6.89 -1.16 2.04
CA GLU A 63 7.22 -1.74 3.34
C GLU A 63 6.30 -2.94 3.65
N ILE A 64 4.99 -2.77 3.42
CA ILE A 64 4.00 -3.85 3.61
C ILE A 64 4.30 -5.01 2.66
N GLU A 65 4.61 -4.72 1.39
CA GLU A 65 4.94 -5.72 0.37
C GLU A 65 6.20 -6.51 0.74
N THR A 66 7.23 -5.83 1.25
CA THR A 66 8.47 -6.46 1.69
C THR A 66 8.23 -7.42 2.86
N VAL A 67 7.42 -7.02 3.83
CA VAL A 67 7.07 -7.88 4.96
C VAL A 67 6.23 -9.06 4.48
N LEU A 68 5.24 -8.86 3.60
CA LEU A 68 4.46 -9.97 3.02
C LEU A 68 5.33 -10.95 2.26
N ALA A 69 6.27 -10.45 1.44
CA ALA A 69 7.19 -11.29 0.65
C ALA A 69 8.17 -12.09 1.53
N SER A 70 8.39 -11.70 2.78
CA SER A 70 9.18 -12.49 3.74
C SER A 70 8.47 -13.72 4.29
N HIS A 71 7.14 -13.85 4.06
CA HIS A 71 6.39 -15.02 4.49
C HIS A 71 6.68 -16.22 3.58
N PRO A 72 7.00 -17.44 4.12
CA PRO A 72 7.42 -18.59 3.31
C PRO A 72 6.46 -19.02 2.20
N SER A 73 5.16 -18.82 2.40
CA SER A 73 4.15 -19.17 1.40
C SER A 73 3.89 -18.10 0.36
N VAL A 74 4.47 -16.89 0.50
CA VAL A 74 4.25 -15.77 -0.44
C VAL A 74 5.42 -15.71 -1.43
N ARG A 75 5.09 -15.73 -2.72
CA ARG A 75 6.08 -15.53 -3.80
C ARG A 75 6.22 -14.07 -4.18
N GLN A 76 5.09 -13.40 -4.35
CA GLN A 76 5.03 -11.98 -4.70
C GLN A 76 3.89 -11.33 -3.95
N ALA A 77 4.05 -10.06 -3.64
CA ALA A 77 3.01 -9.24 -3.02
C ALA A 77 2.94 -7.88 -3.70
N ALA A 78 1.73 -7.35 -3.83
CA ALA A 78 1.47 -5.99 -4.25
C ALA A 78 0.35 -5.42 -3.40
N VAL A 79 0.53 -4.20 -2.90
CA VAL A 79 -0.48 -3.53 -2.07
C VAL A 79 -0.96 -2.27 -2.79
N VAL A 80 -2.27 -2.07 -2.78
CA VAL A 80 -2.89 -0.87 -3.34
C VAL A 80 -3.89 -0.29 -2.36
N VAL A 81 -4.18 1.01 -2.53
CA VAL A 81 -5.34 1.63 -1.92
C VAL A 81 -6.48 1.59 -2.92
N THR A 82 -7.62 1.07 -2.49
CA THR A 82 -8.87 1.11 -3.23
C THR A 82 -9.87 1.98 -2.49
N GLU A 83 -10.83 2.55 -3.21
CA GLU A 83 -11.90 3.36 -2.65
C GLU A 83 -13.24 2.87 -3.24
N PRO A 84 -13.80 1.77 -2.70
CA PRO A 84 -15.05 1.18 -3.21
C PRO A 84 -16.23 2.14 -3.16
N ARG A 85 -16.23 3.07 -2.20
CA ARG A 85 -17.21 4.15 -2.05
C ARG A 85 -16.47 5.43 -1.69
N PRO A 86 -16.95 6.60 -2.07
CA PRO A 86 -16.34 7.87 -1.70
C PRO A 86 -16.04 7.97 -0.20
N GLY A 87 -14.77 8.22 0.16
CA GLY A 87 -14.29 8.28 1.54
C GLY A 87 -13.95 6.94 2.19
N ASP A 88 -14.32 5.79 1.59
CA ASP A 88 -14.01 4.46 2.12
C ASP A 88 -12.71 3.90 1.54
N GLN A 89 -11.62 4.52 1.90
CA GLN A 89 -10.29 4.09 1.46
C GLN A 89 -9.82 2.88 2.26
N ARG A 90 -9.35 1.84 1.53
CA ARG A 90 -8.89 0.57 2.11
C ARG A 90 -7.58 0.11 1.49
N LEU A 91 -6.71 -0.50 2.33
CA LEU A 91 -5.55 -1.24 1.86
C LEU A 91 -5.98 -2.65 1.42
N VAL A 92 -5.59 -3.03 0.23
CA VAL A 92 -5.81 -4.37 -0.33
C VAL A 92 -4.47 -4.96 -0.74
N ALA A 93 -4.15 -6.14 -0.23
CA ALA A 93 -2.96 -6.90 -0.59
C ALA A 93 -3.31 -7.98 -1.60
N TYR A 94 -2.65 -7.97 -2.73
CA TYR A 94 -2.66 -9.04 -3.73
C TYR A 94 -1.40 -9.87 -3.56
N VAL A 95 -1.55 -11.18 -3.42
CA VAL A 95 -0.43 -12.10 -3.21
C VAL A 95 -0.47 -13.26 -4.21
N THR A 96 0.71 -13.69 -4.66
CA THR A 96 0.86 -14.99 -5.30
C THR A 96 1.51 -15.92 -4.29
N THR A 97 0.99 -17.12 -4.14
CA THR A 97 1.42 -18.05 -3.09
C THR A 97 1.97 -19.35 -3.66
N SER A 98 2.88 -19.98 -2.93
CA SER A 98 3.42 -21.32 -3.25
C SER A 98 2.63 -22.44 -2.59
N ALA A 99 1.87 -22.12 -1.54
CA ALA A 99 1.03 -23.02 -0.77
C ALA A 99 -0.20 -22.27 -0.27
N ALA A 100 -1.23 -23.01 0.12
CA ALA A 100 -2.42 -22.41 0.72
C ALA A 100 -2.03 -21.65 2.01
N VAL A 101 -2.48 -20.41 2.11
CA VAL A 101 -2.28 -19.54 3.28
C VAL A 101 -3.59 -18.78 3.50
N ASP A 102 -3.96 -18.56 4.74
CA ASP A 102 -5.16 -17.78 5.06
C ASP A 102 -4.83 -16.31 5.37
N ALA A 103 -5.85 -15.46 5.25
CA ALA A 103 -5.73 -14.03 5.50
C ALA A 103 -5.34 -13.71 6.95
N SER A 104 -5.74 -14.54 7.90
CA SER A 104 -5.43 -14.37 9.32
C SER A 104 -3.95 -14.59 9.59
N THR A 105 -3.35 -15.58 8.95
CA THR A 105 -1.92 -15.87 9.00
C THR A 105 -1.10 -14.72 8.43
N LEU A 106 -1.46 -14.20 7.25
CA LEU A 106 -0.79 -13.05 6.64
C LEU A 106 -0.93 -11.78 7.48
N SER A 107 -2.12 -11.54 8.02
CA SER A 107 -2.38 -10.42 8.93
C SER A 107 -1.55 -10.53 10.22
N ALA A 108 -1.47 -11.73 10.82
CA ALA A 108 -0.66 -11.97 12.00
C ALA A 108 0.84 -11.80 11.72
N HIS A 109 1.31 -12.21 10.55
CA HIS A 109 2.69 -12.01 10.10
C HIS A 109 3.01 -10.51 10.00
N LEU A 110 2.16 -9.71 9.35
CA LEU A 110 2.33 -8.26 9.23
C LEU A 110 2.35 -7.56 10.59
N ARG A 111 1.43 -7.89 11.49
CA ARG A 111 1.31 -7.27 12.82
C ARG A 111 2.55 -7.39 13.70
N ARG A 112 3.47 -8.30 13.38
CA ARG A 112 4.76 -8.43 14.07
C ARG A 112 5.78 -7.38 13.65
N SER A 113 5.60 -6.78 12.46
CA SER A 113 6.61 -5.94 11.83
C SER A 113 6.12 -4.55 11.49
N VAL A 114 4.80 -4.37 11.28
CA VAL A 114 4.22 -3.06 10.92
C VAL A 114 3.08 -2.67 11.87
N PRO A 115 2.83 -1.37 12.05
CA PRO A 115 1.71 -0.86 12.82
C PRO A 115 0.35 -1.34 12.28
N SER A 116 -0.66 -1.42 13.13
CA SER A 116 -1.99 -1.94 12.77
C SER A 116 -2.68 -1.18 11.63
N TYR A 117 -2.44 0.12 11.50
CA TYR A 117 -3.00 0.94 10.41
C TYR A 117 -2.38 0.62 9.02
N MET A 118 -1.25 -0.08 8.98
CA MET A 118 -0.59 -0.56 7.75
C MET A 118 -1.01 -1.98 7.37
N VAL A 119 -1.78 -2.67 8.19
CA VAL A 119 -2.25 -4.03 7.89
C VAL A 119 -3.44 -3.97 6.93
N PRO A 120 -3.34 -4.59 5.72
CA PRO A 120 -4.44 -4.63 4.77
C PRO A 120 -5.69 -5.28 5.35
N GLN A 121 -6.85 -4.77 4.97
CA GLN A 121 -8.16 -5.32 5.36
C GLN A 121 -8.55 -6.52 4.52
N ASN A 122 -8.07 -6.55 3.27
CA ASN A 122 -8.35 -7.61 2.32
C ASN A 122 -7.05 -8.20 1.79
N PHE A 123 -6.99 -9.53 1.73
CA PHE A 123 -5.92 -10.29 1.10
C PHE A 123 -6.52 -11.11 -0.03
N ILE A 124 -5.95 -11.00 -1.21
CA ILE A 124 -6.47 -11.60 -2.44
C ILE A 124 -5.36 -12.43 -3.06
N ALA A 125 -5.64 -13.73 -3.23
CA ALA A 125 -4.72 -14.61 -3.93
C ALA A 125 -4.93 -14.48 -5.44
N LEU A 126 -3.82 -14.41 -6.18
CA LEU A 126 -3.77 -14.42 -7.63
C LEU A 126 -2.78 -15.48 -8.10
N ASP A 127 -3.02 -16.06 -9.28
CA ASP A 127 -2.05 -16.95 -9.92
C ASP A 127 -0.79 -16.18 -10.34
N ALA A 128 -0.97 -14.95 -10.84
CA ALA A 128 0.10 -14.03 -11.19
C ALA A 128 -0.34 -12.58 -10.97
N LEU A 129 0.61 -11.72 -10.58
CA LEU A 129 0.37 -10.28 -10.55
C LEU A 129 0.35 -9.72 -11.97
N PRO A 130 -0.59 -8.81 -12.31
CA PRO A 130 -0.57 -8.14 -13.61
C PRO A 130 0.69 -7.29 -13.73
N LEU A 131 1.29 -7.32 -14.92
CA LEU A 131 2.50 -6.57 -15.24
C LEU A 131 2.22 -5.52 -16.31
N THR A 132 2.88 -4.39 -16.19
CA THR A 132 2.97 -3.39 -17.26
C THR A 132 3.85 -3.90 -18.41
N PRO A 133 3.81 -3.29 -19.61
CA PRO A 133 4.70 -3.65 -20.72
C PRO A 133 6.20 -3.64 -20.34
N ASN A 134 6.58 -2.85 -19.34
CA ASN A 134 7.95 -2.76 -18.84
C ASN A 134 8.28 -3.77 -17.73
N GLY A 135 7.43 -4.77 -17.50
CA GLY A 135 7.65 -5.83 -16.51
C GLY A 135 7.45 -5.42 -15.05
N LYS A 136 6.93 -4.22 -14.77
CA LYS A 136 6.60 -3.79 -13.40
C LYS A 136 5.16 -4.19 -13.05
N THR A 137 4.86 -4.38 -11.78
CA THR A 137 3.49 -4.64 -11.30
C THR A 137 2.53 -3.52 -11.74
N ASP A 138 1.45 -3.89 -12.42
CA ASP A 138 0.40 -2.96 -12.85
C ASP A 138 -0.59 -2.68 -11.71
N ARG A 139 -0.24 -1.70 -10.88
CA ARG A 139 -1.10 -1.28 -9.75
C ARG A 139 -2.42 -0.65 -10.22
N LYS A 140 -2.47 -0.10 -11.44
CA LYS A 140 -3.71 0.45 -12.01
C LYS A 140 -4.70 -0.68 -12.30
N ALA A 141 -4.24 -1.75 -12.92
CA ALA A 141 -5.04 -2.94 -13.16
C ALA A 141 -5.52 -3.57 -11.84
N LEU A 142 -4.67 -3.61 -10.80
CA LEU A 142 -5.06 -4.12 -9.48
C LEU A 142 -6.15 -3.27 -8.81
N ARG A 143 -6.05 -1.94 -8.90
CA ARG A 143 -7.07 -1.02 -8.33
C ARG A 143 -8.42 -1.11 -9.05
N ALA A 144 -8.41 -1.42 -10.34
CA ALA A 144 -9.62 -1.53 -11.15
C ALA A 144 -10.40 -2.83 -10.93
N ARG A 145 -9.84 -3.81 -10.20
CA ARG A 145 -10.51 -5.08 -9.92
C ARG A 145 -11.62 -4.90 -8.90
N PRO A 146 -12.86 -5.36 -9.20
CA PRO A 146 -13.94 -5.38 -8.23
C PRO A 146 -13.55 -6.30 -7.06
N LEU A 147 -13.67 -5.82 -5.82
CA LEU A 147 -13.35 -6.62 -4.63
C LEU A 147 -14.31 -7.80 -4.43
N GLU A 148 -15.49 -7.75 -5.03
CA GLU A 148 -16.54 -8.77 -4.93
C GLU A 148 -16.29 -9.99 -5.83
N GLU A 149 -15.52 -9.84 -6.90
CA GLU A 149 -15.22 -10.92 -7.86
C GLU A 149 -13.95 -11.71 -7.54
N VAL A 150 -13.23 -11.32 -6.49
CA VAL A 150 -11.92 -11.90 -6.23
C VAL A 150 -12.01 -12.86 -5.06
N THR A 151 -11.53 -14.08 -5.23
CA THR A 151 -11.46 -15.10 -4.18
C THR A 151 -10.61 -14.56 -3.04
N PRO A 152 -11.19 -14.21 -1.88
CA PRO A 152 -10.38 -13.81 -0.74
C PRO A 152 -9.48 -14.99 -0.35
N VAL A 153 -8.25 -14.69 0.02
CA VAL A 153 -7.42 -15.68 0.72
C VAL A 153 -8.26 -16.19 1.89
N ALA A 154 -8.44 -17.51 1.99
CA ALA A 154 -9.39 -18.13 2.90
C ALA A 154 -9.38 -17.43 4.27
N SER A 155 -10.47 -16.79 4.61
CA SER A 155 -10.66 -16.26 5.95
C SER A 155 -11.02 -17.45 6.84
N SER A 156 -10.31 -17.61 7.95
CA SER A 156 -10.80 -18.50 9.00
C SER A 156 -12.22 -18.08 9.32
N ALA A 157 -13.16 -18.99 9.14
CA ALA A 157 -14.60 -18.76 9.22
C ALA A 157 -14.95 -17.80 10.37
N VAL A 158 -15.70 -16.76 10.07
CA VAL A 158 -16.35 -15.93 11.09
C VAL A 158 -17.04 -16.92 12.05
N LYS A 159 -16.57 -16.99 13.28
CA LYS A 159 -17.17 -17.89 14.26
C LYS A 159 -18.65 -17.55 14.37
N ALA A 160 -19.50 -18.54 14.19
CA ALA A 160 -20.93 -18.37 14.42
C ALA A 160 -21.16 -17.75 15.83
N PRO A 161 -22.15 -16.87 15.96
CA PRO A 161 -22.46 -16.22 17.23
C PRO A 161 -22.70 -17.30 18.32
N ARG A 162 -22.06 -17.13 19.45
CA ARG A 162 -22.09 -18.06 20.57
C ARG A 162 -23.13 -17.67 21.61
N THR A 163 -23.59 -16.44 21.57
CA THR A 163 -24.53 -15.89 22.53
C THR A 163 -25.71 -15.21 21.83
N ARG A 164 -26.83 -15.16 22.50
CA ARG A 164 -28.04 -14.49 22.00
C ARG A 164 -27.81 -12.97 21.74
N VAL A 165 -26.90 -12.36 22.46
CA VAL A 165 -26.51 -10.96 22.28
C VAL A 165 -25.72 -10.78 21.00
N GLU A 166 -24.81 -11.70 20.69
CA GLU A 166 -24.04 -11.68 19.41
C GLU A 166 -24.97 -11.88 18.21
N GLU A 167 -26.00 -12.75 18.32
CA GLU A 167 -27.00 -12.92 17.26
C GLU A 167 -27.83 -11.65 17.05
N GLN A 168 -28.20 -10.95 18.14
CA GLN A 168 -28.94 -9.69 18.03
C GLN A 168 -28.09 -8.58 17.41
N LEU A 169 -26.82 -8.48 17.78
CA LEU A 169 -25.87 -7.51 17.19
C LEU A 169 -25.69 -7.75 15.69
N LEU A 170 -25.56 -9.00 15.25
CA LEU A 170 -25.47 -9.32 13.82
C LEU A 170 -26.72 -8.89 13.04
N ARG A 171 -27.90 -8.99 13.60
CA ARG A 171 -29.16 -8.56 12.96
C ARG A 171 -29.30 -7.02 12.85
N VAL A 172 -28.64 -6.27 13.72
CA VAL A 172 -28.69 -4.80 13.72
C VAL A 172 -27.63 -4.21 12.77
N CYS A 173 -26.54 -4.95 12.52
CA CYS A 173 -25.40 -4.51 11.69
C CYS A 173 -25.43 -5.08 10.26
N ALA A 174 -26.41 -5.89 9.88
CA ALA A 174 -26.62 -6.42 8.53
C ALA A 174 -27.57 -5.52 7.72
#